data_55c324b0ee362f0d0c813308033c9535
#
_entry.id   55c324b0ee362f0d0c813308033c9535
#
_cell.length_a   1.000
_cell.length_b   1.000
_cell.length_c   1.000
_cell.angle_alpha   90.00
_cell.angle_beta   90.00
_cell.angle_gamma   90.00
#
_symmetry.space_group_name_H-M   'P 1'
#
loop_
_entity.id
_entity.type
_entity.pdbx_description
1 polymer ?
#
loop_
_entity_poly.entity_id
_entity_poly.type
_entity_poly.pdbx_seq_one_letter_code
_entity_poly.pdbx_strand_id
1 'polypeptide(L)'
;MNAPESHIVRSTSRRSVLRALMMLPFGAFAGRSAAAGLEQFYKFNIKPEVFLEEVFGAEVPVAQSVAVGAAPVQLIQPLPQRMRYWRANGKTVWIFDELGKDGYLPTTCAFVVKDASIERAKVLIYRESRGEQIGQPSFLQQLVGAKAAGAGIDKNVDNISGATYSVKMMQRMARTALALDQLAV
;
A
#
# COMPACT_ATOMS: atom_id res chain seq x y z
N MET A 1 -44.48 -72.08 -42.64
CA MET A 1 -45.28 -72.52 -41.44
C MET A 1 -45.16 -71.42 -40.43
N ASN A 2 -46.30 -70.77 -40.24
CA ASN A 2 -46.77 -69.97 -39.12
C ASN A 2 -45.93 -68.84 -38.52
N ALA A 3 -46.28 -67.63 -38.87
CA ALA A 3 -46.37 -66.51 -37.91
C ALA A 3 -47.39 -66.85 -36.81
N PRO A 4 -47.41 -66.19 -35.66
CA PRO A 4 -48.23 -64.97 -35.52
C PRO A 4 -47.60 -63.86 -34.62
N GLU A 5 -48.01 -62.65 -34.99
CA GLU A 5 -48.92 -61.71 -34.32
C GLU A 5 -48.34 -61.01 -33.07
N SER A 6 -48.01 -59.77 -33.29
CA SER A 6 -48.51 -58.50 -32.72
C SER A 6 -49.02 -58.54 -31.27
N HIS A 7 -48.43 -57.76 -30.42
CA HIS A 7 -49.19 -57.00 -29.42
C HIS A 7 -48.55 -55.59 -29.19
N ILE A 8 -49.28 -54.63 -29.75
CA ILE A 8 -49.15 -53.23 -29.39
C ILE A 8 -49.68 -53.02 -27.96
N VAL A 9 -48.86 -52.62 -27.06
CA VAL A 9 -49.35 -52.07 -25.80
C VAL A 9 -49.02 -50.60 -25.78
N ARG A 10 -50.06 -49.82 -25.95
CA ARG A 10 -50.07 -48.38 -25.64
C ARG A 10 -49.96 -48.21 -24.12
N SER A 11 -48.98 -47.56 -23.67
CA SER A 11 -48.89 -47.05 -22.28
C SER A 11 -48.79 -45.54 -22.28
N THR A 12 -49.94 -44.99 -22.02
CA THR A 12 -50.26 -43.73 -21.33
C THR A 12 -49.15 -42.80 -20.95
N SER A 13 -49.27 -41.65 -21.57
CA SER A 13 -48.86 -40.31 -21.08
C SER A 13 -48.71 -40.22 -19.57
N ARG A 14 -47.46 -39.99 -19.10
CA ARG A 14 -47.21 -39.45 -17.77
C ARG A 14 -46.84 -37.98 -17.91
N ARG A 15 -47.77 -37.21 -17.44
CA ARG A 15 -47.74 -35.75 -17.29
C ARG A 15 -46.36 -35.27 -16.80
N SER A 16 -45.69 -34.53 -17.65
CA SER A 16 -44.52 -33.72 -17.28
C SER A 16 -45.00 -32.64 -16.33
N VAL A 17 -44.74 -32.83 -15.07
CA VAL A 17 -44.82 -31.75 -14.07
C VAL A 17 -43.60 -30.87 -14.29
N LEU A 18 -43.79 -29.77 -15.01
CA LEU A 18 -42.83 -28.68 -15.05
C LEU A 18 -42.72 -28.12 -13.62
N ARG A 19 -41.69 -28.54 -12.89
CA ARG A 19 -41.20 -27.77 -11.74
C ARG A 19 -40.52 -26.56 -12.29
N ALA A 20 -41.25 -25.45 -12.36
CA ALA A 20 -40.70 -24.13 -12.48
C ALA A 20 -39.82 -23.89 -11.23
N LEU A 21 -38.50 -24.16 -11.34
CA LEU A 21 -37.53 -23.74 -10.38
C LEU A 21 -37.43 -22.23 -10.54
N MET A 22 -38.13 -21.47 -9.69
CA MET A 22 -37.90 -20.05 -9.53
C MET A 22 -36.43 -19.85 -9.19
N MET A 23 -35.63 -19.51 -10.20
CA MET A 23 -34.36 -18.85 -9.98
C MET A 23 -34.65 -17.46 -9.41
N LEU A 24 -34.64 -17.34 -8.10
CA LEU A 24 -34.43 -16.07 -7.44
C LEU A 24 -33.12 -15.52 -8.00
N PRO A 25 -33.11 -14.29 -8.51
CA PRO A 25 -31.80 -13.65 -8.81
C PRO A 25 -31.06 -13.58 -7.47
N PHE A 26 -30.02 -14.36 -7.39
CA PHE A 26 -28.98 -14.15 -6.35
C PHE A 26 -28.48 -12.75 -6.62
N GLY A 27 -29.15 -11.79 -5.94
CA GLY A 27 -28.68 -10.41 -5.94
C GLY A 27 -27.22 -10.47 -5.60
N ALA A 28 -26.39 -10.08 -6.55
CA ALA A 28 -25.03 -9.72 -6.30
C ALA A 28 -25.08 -8.61 -5.22
N PHE A 29 -25.05 -9.03 -3.97
CA PHE A 29 -24.58 -8.21 -2.90
C PHE A 29 -23.11 -7.98 -3.25
N ALA A 30 -22.90 -7.04 -4.16
CA ALA A 30 -21.62 -6.40 -4.29
C ALA A 30 -21.34 -5.85 -2.89
N GLY A 31 -20.58 -6.62 -2.14
CA GLY A 31 -19.95 -6.17 -0.93
C GLY A 31 -19.13 -4.94 -1.33
N ARG A 32 -19.77 -3.78 -1.33
CA ARG A 32 -19.09 -2.51 -1.25
C ARG A 32 -18.31 -2.62 0.05
N SER A 33 -17.05 -2.99 -0.14
CA SER A 33 -16.15 -3.33 0.91
C SER A 33 -16.20 -2.26 1.99
N ALA A 34 -16.23 -2.69 3.25
CA ALA A 34 -16.04 -1.84 4.40
C ALA A 34 -14.77 -0.96 4.29
N ALA A 35 -13.84 -1.31 3.41
CA ALA A 35 -12.71 -0.51 3.01
C ALA A 35 -13.09 0.88 2.47
N ALA A 36 -14.14 1.00 1.66
CA ALA A 36 -14.58 2.30 1.14
C ALA A 36 -15.09 3.25 2.24
N GLY A 37 -15.57 2.70 3.36
CA GLY A 37 -16.03 3.50 4.52
C GLY A 37 -14.88 3.95 5.42
N LEU A 38 -13.74 3.28 5.41
CA LEU A 38 -12.57 3.65 6.21
C LEU A 38 -11.70 4.72 5.51
N GLU A 39 -11.69 4.76 4.19
CA GLU A 39 -10.88 5.73 3.43
C GLU A 39 -11.25 7.19 3.73
N GLN A 40 -12.49 7.48 4.07
CA GLN A 40 -12.92 8.84 4.42
C GLN A 40 -12.34 9.34 5.76
N PHE A 41 -11.83 8.44 6.59
CA PHE A 41 -11.15 8.80 7.84
C PHE A 41 -9.65 8.99 7.65
N TYR A 42 -9.10 8.60 6.47
CA TYR A 42 -7.68 8.77 6.20
C TYR A 42 -7.39 10.24 5.88
N LYS A 43 -6.42 10.78 6.58
CA LYS A 43 -5.84 12.09 6.26
C LYS A 43 -4.74 11.89 5.21
N PHE A 44 -4.59 12.82 4.27
CA PHE A 44 -3.60 12.71 3.20
C PHE A 44 -3.77 11.45 2.33
N ASN A 45 -4.94 11.19 1.82
CA ASN A 45 -5.17 10.04 0.93
C ASN A 45 -4.66 10.34 -0.50
N ILE A 46 -3.33 10.32 -0.67
CA ILE A 46 -2.66 10.57 -1.94
C ILE A 46 -2.24 9.22 -2.53
N LYS A 47 -2.67 8.95 -3.76
CA LYS A 47 -2.26 7.73 -4.46
C LYS A 47 -0.76 7.76 -4.77
N PRO A 48 -0.04 6.63 -4.63
CA PRO A 48 1.37 6.55 -4.97
C PRO A 48 1.70 7.04 -6.38
N GLU A 49 0.85 6.74 -7.36
CA GLU A 49 1.00 7.11 -8.75
C GLU A 49 1.06 8.63 -8.91
N VAL A 50 0.18 9.37 -8.22
CA VAL A 50 0.15 10.83 -8.23
C VAL A 50 1.47 11.41 -7.71
N PHE A 51 2.00 10.83 -6.64
CA PHE A 51 3.30 11.27 -6.11
C PHE A 51 4.45 10.95 -7.07
N LEU A 52 4.43 9.80 -7.73
CA LEU A 52 5.45 9.44 -8.72
C LEU A 52 5.43 10.39 -9.91
N GLU A 53 4.25 10.78 -10.39
CA GLU A 53 4.09 11.81 -11.44
C GLU A 53 4.59 13.19 -10.96
N GLU A 54 4.37 13.56 -9.69
CA GLU A 54 4.94 14.78 -9.12
C GLU A 54 6.49 14.79 -9.12
N VAL A 55 7.13 13.62 -9.00
CA VAL A 55 8.60 13.50 -8.91
C VAL A 55 9.26 13.36 -10.28
N PHE A 56 8.67 12.56 -11.17
CA PHE A 56 9.27 12.17 -12.45
C PHE A 56 8.63 12.84 -13.66
N GLY A 57 7.46 13.46 -13.49
CA GLY A 57 6.64 13.95 -14.60
C GLY A 57 5.79 12.84 -15.21
N ALA A 58 5.35 13.05 -16.44
CA ALA A 58 4.46 12.13 -17.16
C ALA A 58 5.10 10.74 -17.44
N GLU A 59 6.41 10.67 -17.51
CA GLU A 59 7.15 9.42 -17.77
C GLU A 59 7.69 8.82 -16.48
N VAL A 60 6.80 8.21 -15.70
CA VAL A 60 7.19 7.48 -14.48
C VAL A 60 8.02 6.24 -14.87
N PRO A 61 9.24 6.06 -14.34
CA PRO A 61 10.08 4.91 -14.67
C PRO A 61 9.45 3.60 -14.23
N VAL A 62 9.82 2.51 -14.89
CA VAL A 62 9.37 1.17 -14.51
C VAL A 62 9.89 0.84 -13.11
N ALA A 63 9.00 0.31 -12.27
CA ALA A 63 9.36 -0.10 -10.92
C ALA A 63 10.41 -1.22 -10.94
N GLN A 64 11.45 -1.04 -10.15
CA GLN A 64 12.49 -2.03 -9.88
C GLN A 64 12.31 -2.62 -8.48
N SER A 65 13.08 -3.63 -8.12
CA SER A 65 13.04 -4.18 -6.76
C SER A 65 14.41 -4.63 -6.29
N VAL A 66 14.69 -4.43 -5.01
CA VAL A 66 15.91 -4.86 -4.34
C VAL A 66 15.60 -5.82 -3.19
N ALA A 67 16.47 -6.80 -2.97
CA ALA A 67 16.38 -7.66 -1.79
C ALA A 67 16.82 -6.88 -0.55
N VAL A 68 16.00 -6.94 0.51
CA VAL A 68 16.25 -6.13 1.72
C VAL A 68 17.28 -6.78 2.64
N GLY A 69 17.48 -8.08 2.58
CA GLY A 69 18.44 -8.78 3.45
C GLY A 69 18.22 -8.48 4.95
N ALA A 70 19.31 -8.42 5.70
CA ALA A 70 19.29 -7.94 7.08
C ALA A 70 19.22 -6.41 7.05
N ALA A 71 18.02 -5.86 7.13
CA ALA A 71 17.82 -4.42 7.11
C ALA A 71 18.56 -3.74 8.28
N PRO A 72 19.37 -2.72 8.01
CA PRO A 72 20.16 -2.04 9.05
C PRO A 72 19.32 -1.15 9.98
N VAL A 73 18.01 -1.13 9.77
CA VAL A 73 17.08 -0.26 10.50
C VAL A 73 15.96 -1.08 11.11
N GLN A 74 15.76 -0.89 12.41
CA GLN A 74 14.64 -1.48 13.11
C GLN A 74 13.36 -0.67 12.86
N LEU A 75 12.46 -1.22 12.06
CA LEU A 75 11.09 -0.75 11.94
C LEU A 75 10.18 -1.58 12.87
N ILE A 76 9.08 -1.00 13.29
CA ILE A 76 8.03 -1.73 14.02
C ILE A 76 7.34 -2.69 13.06
N GLN A 77 7.03 -2.20 11.84
CA GLN A 77 6.51 -3.05 10.77
C GLN A 77 7.68 -3.60 9.93
N PRO A 78 7.86 -4.94 9.90
CA PRO A 78 8.93 -5.52 9.10
C PRO A 78 8.75 -5.24 7.62
N LEU A 79 9.84 -4.90 6.93
CA LEU A 79 9.83 -4.75 5.48
C LEU A 79 9.64 -6.12 4.79
N PRO A 80 9.03 -6.16 3.61
CA PRO A 80 9.01 -7.37 2.79
C PRO A 80 10.42 -7.75 2.35
N GLN A 81 10.63 -9.02 1.98
CA GLN A 81 11.94 -9.52 1.54
C GLN A 81 12.50 -8.77 0.32
N ARG A 82 11.63 -8.18 -0.48
CA ARG A 82 11.99 -7.32 -1.61
C ARG A 82 11.20 -6.03 -1.53
N MET A 83 11.94 -4.92 -1.66
CA MET A 83 11.36 -3.58 -1.71
C MET A 83 11.33 -3.08 -3.14
N ARG A 84 10.20 -2.47 -3.50
CA ARG A 84 10.01 -1.81 -4.80
C ARG A 84 10.50 -0.37 -4.74
N TYR A 85 11.12 0.08 -5.81
CA TYR A 85 11.56 1.46 -5.98
C TYR A 85 11.45 1.92 -7.43
N TRP A 86 11.50 3.22 -7.65
CA TRP A 86 11.52 3.88 -8.95
C TRP A 86 12.74 4.76 -9.03
N ARG A 87 13.52 4.65 -10.11
CA ARG A 87 14.76 5.41 -10.26
C ARG A 87 14.87 6.00 -11.65
N ALA A 88 15.06 7.34 -11.71
CA ALA A 88 15.41 8.09 -12.91
C ALA A 88 16.05 9.43 -12.52
N ASN A 89 16.82 10.01 -13.41
CA ASN A 89 17.40 11.36 -13.26
C ASN A 89 18.19 11.56 -11.95
N GLY A 90 18.89 10.53 -11.49
CA GLY A 90 19.67 10.57 -10.24
C GLY A 90 18.82 10.56 -8.97
N LYS A 91 17.52 10.32 -9.07
CA LYS A 91 16.57 10.23 -7.94
C LYS A 91 16.03 8.82 -7.80
N THR A 92 15.87 8.38 -6.55
CA THR A 92 15.21 7.13 -6.20
C THR A 92 14.02 7.42 -5.30
N VAL A 93 12.86 6.85 -5.63
CA VAL A 93 11.65 6.97 -4.81
C VAL A 93 11.39 5.66 -4.08
N TRP A 94 11.22 5.75 -2.77
CA TRP A 94 10.82 4.68 -1.87
C TRP A 94 9.46 4.98 -1.29
N ILE A 95 8.52 4.01 -1.38
CA ILE A 95 7.17 4.12 -0.80
C ILE A 95 6.92 2.89 0.05
N PHE A 96 6.65 3.08 1.33
CA PHE A 96 6.40 1.98 2.26
C PHE A 96 5.61 2.45 3.49
N ASP A 97 5.17 1.47 4.25
CA ASP A 97 4.37 1.64 5.45
C ASP A 97 5.22 1.48 6.70
N GLU A 98 4.87 2.21 7.75
CA GLU A 98 5.43 2.06 9.08
C GLU A 98 4.41 2.43 10.15
N LEU A 99 4.57 1.85 11.34
CA LEU A 99 3.76 2.13 12.52
C LEU A 99 4.40 3.24 13.36
N GLY A 100 3.59 4.20 13.82
CA GLY A 100 4.05 5.17 14.81
C GLY A 100 4.38 4.48 16.13
N LYS A 101 3.50 3.56 16.54
CA LYS A 101 3.61 2.74 17.74
C LYS A 101 2.98 1.37 17.46
N ASP A 102 3.43 0.35 18.17
CA ASP A 102 2.80 -0.98 18.13
C ASP A 102 1.30 -0.90 18.45
N GLY A 103 0.50 -1.60 17.66
CA GLY A 103 -0.96 -1.55 17.72
C GLY A 103 -1.62 -0.35 17.01
N TYR A 104 -0.83 0.55 16.40
CA TYR A 104 -1.37 1.63 15.56
C TYR A 104 -1.60 1.16 14.12
N LEU A 105 -2.36 1.95 13.36
CA LEU A 105 -2.52 1.72 11.92
C LEU A 105 -1.27 2.24 11.18
N PRO A 106 -0.83 1.53 10.11
CA PRO A 106 0.35 1.92 9.38
C PRO A 106 0.13 3.21 8.60
N THR A 107 1.13 4.07 8.60
CA THR A 107 1.19 5.29 7.80
C THR A 107 2.03 5.03 6.56
N THR A 108 1.50 5.35 5.38
CA THR A 108 2.22 5.24 4.10
C THR A 108 2.96 6.54 3.82
N CYS A 109 4.27 6.46 3.66
CA CYS A 109 5.09 7.60 3.29
C CYS A 109 5.93 7.31 2.05
N ALA A 110 6.31 8.40 1.36
CA ALA A 110 7.22 8.39 0.24
C ALA A 110 8.45 9.23 0.55
N PHE A 111 9.62 8.73 0.12
CA PHE A 111 10.90 9.42 0.23
C PHE A 111 11.60 9.44 -1.11
N VAL A 112 12.04 10.62 -1.52
CA VAL A 112 12.93 10.80 -2.67
C VAL A 112 14.35 10.92 -2.13
N VAL A 113 15.21 10.00 -2.56
CA VAL A 113 16.64 10.03 -2.23
C VAL A 113 17.41 10.49 -3.46
N LYS A 114 18.31 11.44 -3.26
CA LYS A 114 19.25 11.93 -4.25
C LYS A 114 20.59 12.22 -3.58
N ASP A 115 21.68 11.84 -4.21
CA ASP A 115 23.05 12.10 -3.70
C ASP A 115 23.21 11.66 -2.22
N ALA A 116 22.68 10.44 -1.90
CA ALA A 116 22.68 9.85 -0.56
C ALA A 116 22.02 10.72 0.52
N SER A 117 21.10 11.60 0.14
CA SER A 117 20.33 12.47 1.04
C SER A 117 18.85 12.47 0.70
N ILE A 118 18.00 12.80 1.67
CA ILE A 118 16.57 12.98 1.44
C ILE A 118 16.35 14.29 0.66
N GLU A 119 15.94 14.19 -0.59
CA GLU A 119 15.54 15.36 -1.39
C GLU A 119 14.12 15.81 -1.04
N ARG A 120 13.21 14.85 -0.81
CA ARG A 120 11.80 15.12 -0.51
C ARG A 120 11.22 14.00 0.33
N ALA A 121 10.35 14.34 1.26
CA ALA A 121 9.49 13.40 1.98
C ALA A 121 8.02 13.80 1.80
N LYS A 122 7.11 12.82 1.81
CA LYS A 122 5.67 13.04 1.71
C LYS A 122 4.92 11.98 2.50
N VAL A 123 3.96 12.38 3.31
CA VAL A 123 2.97 11.47 3.86
C VAL A 123 1.88 11.27 2.81
N LEU A 124 1.71 10.04 2.33
CA LEU A 124 0.72 9.70 1.32
C LEU A 124 -0.61 9.33 1.96
N ILE A 125 -0.60 8.44 2.94
CA ILE A 125 -1.81 8.01 3.62
C ILE A 125 -1.55 8.00 5.13
N TYR A 126 -2.28 8.82 5.86
CA TYR A 126 -2.21 8.88 7.31
C TYR A 126 -3.47 8.26 7.91
N ARG A 127 -3.31 7.23 8.74
CA ARG A 127 -4.42 6.42 9.26
C ARG A 127 -4.60 6.55 10.78
N GLU A 128 -3.74 7.32 11.44
CA GLU A 128 -3.81 7.50 12.87
C GLU A 128 -4.71 8.69 13.27
N SER A 129 -5.22 8.68 14.49
CA SER A 129 -6.13 9.71 14.97
C SER A 129 -5.43 11.03 15.37
N ARG A 130 -4.11 10.99 15.63
CA ARG A 130 -3.31 12.14 16.08
C ARG A 130 -1.95 12.12 15.42
N GLY A 131 -1.35 13.30 15.22
CA GLY A 131 0.00 13.44 14.68
C GLY A 131 0.04 13.71 13.19
N GLU A 132 -1.08 14.04 12.56
CA GLU A 132 -1.16 14.41 11.14
C GLU A 132 -0.26 15.58 10.75
N GLN A 133 0.21 16.35 11.71
CA GLN A 133 1.13 17.47 11.50
C GLN A 133 2.43 17.04 10.84
N ILE A 134 2.84 15.76 10.96
CA ILE A 134 4.00 15.22 10.24
C ILE A 134 3.85 15.28 8.71
N GLY A 135 2.63 15.39 8.20
CA GLY A 135 2.34 15.58 6.77
C GLY A 135 2.43 17.03 6.30
N GLN A 136 2.60 17.99 7.20
CA GLN A 136 2.68 19.40 6.84
C GLN A 136 4.04 19.76 6.24
N PRO A 137 4.07 20.69 5.26
CA PRO A 137 5.33 21.11 4.62
C PRO A 137 6.40 21.57 5.60
N SER A 138 6.03 22.30 6.65
CA SER A 138 6.97 22.79 7.68
C SER A 138 7.68 21.67 8.43
N PHE A 139 6.99 20.55 8.70
CA PHE A 139 7.61 19.38 9.30
C PHE A 139 8.46 18.62 8.28
N LEU A 140 7.92 18.32 7.12
CA LEU A 140 8.61 17.54 6.08
C LEU A 140 9.89 18.20 5.59
N GLN A 141 9.95 19.53 5.59
CA GLN A 141 11.14 20.30 5.24
C GLN A 141 12.31 20.03 6.18
N GLN A 142 12.08 19.66 7.43
CA GLN A 142 13.15 19.34 8.37
C GLN A 142 13.90 18.07 7.99
N LEU A 143 13.30 17.17 7.22
CA LEU A 143 13.92 15.95 6.71
C LEU A 143 14.74 16.19 5.43
N VAL A 144 14.53 17.30 4.73
CA VAL A 144 15.22 17.59 3.47
C VAL A 144 16.72 17.80 3.73
N GLY A 145 17.55 17.14 2.94
CA GLY A 145 19.00 17.12 3.08
C GLY A 145 19.52 16.17 4.17
N ALA A 146 18.63 15.42 4.86
CA ALA A 146 19.07 14.45 5.85
C ALA A 146 19.87 13.31 5.21
N LYS A 147 20.96 12.91 5.87
CA LYS A 147 21.81 11.77 5.53
C LYS A 147 21.78 10.72 6.61
N ALA A 148 22.23 9.52 6.29
CA ALA A 148 22.34 8.44 7.25
C ALA A 148 23.44 8.75 8.29
N ALA A 149 23.12 8.60 9.57
CA ALA A 149 24.07 8.77 10.68
C ALA A 149 23.83 7.66 11.73
N GLY A 150 24.65 6.63 11.68
CA GLY A 150 24.46 5.44 12.52
C GLY A 150 23.08 4.82 12.34
N ALA A 151 22.36 4.62 13.43
CA ALA A 151 20.99 4.10 13.42
C ALA A 151 19.91 5.17 13.09
N GLY A 152 20.30 6.45 13.00
CA GLY A 152 19.41 7.59 12.73
C GLY A 152 19.79 8.38 11.49
N ILE A 153 19.36 9.64 11.47
CA ILE A 153 19.72 10.65 10.48
C ILE A 153 20.53 11.76 11.13
N ASP A 154 21.33 12.47 10.34
CA ASP A 154 22.21 13.56 10.79
C ASP A 154 21.49 14.89 11.06
N LYS A 155 20.16 14.89 10.98
CA LYS A 155 19.32 16.06 11.23
C LYS A 155 18.61 15.95 12.57
N ASN A 156 18.57 17.08 13.29
CA ASN A 156 17.64 17.25 14.39
C ASN A 156 16.26 17.59 13.83
N VAL A 157 15.25 16.81 14.21
CA VAL A 157 13.85 17.01 13.80
C VAL A 157 13.06 17.36 15.05
N ASP A 158 12.39 18.50 15.02
CA ASP A 158 11.60 18.99 16.13
C ASP A 158 10.46 18.03 16.49
N ASN A 159 10.29 17.84 17.78
CA ASN A 159 9.17 17.04 18.27
C ASN A 159 7.87 17.83 18.15
N ILE A 160 6.77 17.12 17.86
CA ILE A 160 5.42 17.70 17.87
C ILE A 160 4.74 17.27 19.16
N SER A 161 4.26 18.24 19.94
CA SER A 161 3.55 17.95 21.18
C SER A 161 2.34 17.03 20.93
N GLY A 162 2.30 15.91 21.63
CA GLY A 162 1.27 14.88 21.44
C GLY A 162 1.46 13.95 20.24
N ALA A 163 2.53 14.12 19.42
CA ALA A 163 2.80 13.32 18.24
C ALA A 163 4.20 12.71 18.20
N THR A 164 4.84 12.50 19.34
CA THR A 164 6.23 11.99 19.45
C THR A 164 6.45 10.67 18.69
N TYR A 165 5.47 9.77 18.71
CA TYR A 165 5.57 8.50 17.99
C TYR A 165 5.60 8.70 16.48
N SER A 166 4.76 9.57 15.95
CA SER A 166 4.71 9.89 14.52
C SER A 166 6.00 10.57 14.05
N VAL A 167 6.59 11.47 14.86
CA VAL A 167 7.89 12.09 14.58
C VAL A 167 9.00 11.04 14.52
N LYS A 168 9.08 10.16 15.54
CA LYS A 168 10.07 9.06 15.57
C LYS A 168 9.89 8.10 14.41
N MET A 169 8.64 7.81 14.01
CA MET A 169 8.33 7.02 12.83
C MET A 169 8.94 7.65 11.58
N MET A 170 8.71 8.93 11.34
CA MET A 170 9.25 9.63 10.17
C MET A 170 10.79 9.62 10.13
N GLN A 171 11.44 9.75 11.27
CA GLN A 171 12.91 9.64 11.36
C GLN A 171 13.41 8.24 11.02
N ARG A 172 12.74 7.17 11.53
CA ARG A 172 13.06 5.78 11.18
C ARG A 172 12.85 5.51 9.70
N MET A 173 11.71 5.98 9.14
CA MET A 173 11.40 5.82 7.72
C MET A 173 12.43 6.53 6.83
N ALA A 174 12.80 7.77 7.15
CA ALA A 174 13.84 8.50 6.42
C ALA A 174 15.18 7.74 6.45
N ARG A 175 15.60 7.25 7.63
CA ARG A 175 16.81 6.44 7.76
C ARG A 175 16.74 5.14 6.96
N THR A 176 15.56 4.50 6.94
CA THR A 176 15.32 3.27 6.16
C THR A 176 15.42 3.54 4.66
N ALA A 177 14.79 4.61 4.17
CA ALA A 177 14.87 4.99 2.75
C ALA A 177 16.33 5.20 2.29
N LEU A 178 17.15 5.86 3.12
CA LEU A 178 18.57 6.05 2.87
C LEU A 178 19.34 4.72 2.86
N ALA A 179 19.00 3.78 3.75
CA ALA A 179 19.62 2.46 3.78
C ALA A 179 19.25 1.61 2.56
N LEU A 180 17.96 1.64 2.17
CA LEU A 180 17.48 0.93 0.99
C LEU A 180 18.12 1.47 -0.29
N ASP A 181 18.37 2.79 -0.37
CA ASP A 181 19.00 3.40 -1.51
C ASP A 181 20.45 2.92 -1.71
N GLN A 182 21.17 2.64 -0.63
CA GLN A 182 22.50 2.03 -0.68
C GLN A 182 22.48 0.58 -1.20
N LEU A 183 21.38 -0.14 -1.03
CA LEU A 183 21.22 -1.52 -1.54
C LEU A 183 20.82 -1.56 -3.02
N ALA A 184 20.25 -0.47 -3.51
CA ALA A 184 19.72 -0.37 -4.87
C ALA A 184 20.76 0.12 -5.90
N VAL A 185 22.04 0.02 -5.61
CA VAL A 185 23.17 0.47 -6.47
C VAL A 185 23.39 -0.50 -7.61
#